data_1a2f27c7b047b90e739bfe218d8ea059
#
_entry.id   1a2f27c7b047b90e739bfe218d8ea059
#
_cell.length_a   1.000
_cell.length_b   1.000
_cell.length_c   1.000
_cell.angle_alpha   90.00
_cell.angle_beta   90.00
_cell.angle_gamma   90.00
#
_symmetry.space_group_name_H-M   'P 1'
#
loop_
_entity.id
_entity.type
_entity.pdbx_description
1 polymer ?
#
loop_
_entity_poly.entity_id
_entity_poly.type
_entity_poly.pdbx_seq_one_letter_code
_entity_poly.pdbx_strand_id
1 'polypeptide(L)'
;MERKSALVLGDVNVDLVIPLGGQGAALTQPREDTLQLHGGGTGGNTAAALARLGVPVGFIGTIGNDAYGRWAVEDLQAEGVDTRRLLSVDQGFTSIVMAVIHTDGEREIFVWPDTGGAHTRLSPDLIQPDLFQDVSWLHTTGLCLREEPVRNAQLKAMRLAGEAGVRVSLDLNLRLESWGMDPLLRDVFTQAISLSDVVFGSGEDEILPFTGLESIREAAESLSDGKRIVIARLGAEGALGVSPDETITCPAFDLDVVDTLGAGDAFNGGFISASLEGRDLRECIRWGSGTAGLKIGQAGARGLPSRSDLIKLLDGSVA
;
A
#
# COMPACT_ATOMS: atom_id res chain seq x y z
N MET A 1 -10.28 11.45 -24.54
CA MET A 1 -10.65 10.67 -23.34
C MET A 1 -9.93 11.30 -22.18
N GLU A 2 -10.67 11.79 -21.21
CA GLU A 2 -10.13 12.34 -19.98
C GLU A 2 -9.31 11.27 -19.27
N ARG A 3 -8.06 11.60 -18.85
CA ARG A 3 -7.21 10.65 -18.13
C ARG A 3 -7.80 10.44 -16.73
N LYS A 4 -8.30 9.26 -16.46
CA LYS A 4 -8.77 8.89 -15.13
C LYS A 4 -7.63 8.97 -14.14
N SER A 5 -7.84 9.68 -13.03
CA SER A 5 -6.84 9.94 -12.00
C SER A 5 -7.12 9.17 -10.72
N ALA A 6 -6.09 8.93 -9.95
CA ALA A 6 -6.18 8.34 -8.62
C ALA A 6 -5.76 9.33 -7.53
N LEU A 7 -6.30 9.13 -6.34
CA LEU A 7 -5.90 9.81 -5.13
C LEU A 7 -5.59 8.74 -4.07
N VAL A 8 -4.46 8.86 -3.40
CA VAL A 8 -4.07 7.96 -2.31
C VAL A 8 -4.10 8.74 -1.00
N LEU A 9 -4.82 8.23 -0.01
CA LEU A 9 -4.77 8.70 1.36
C LEU A 9 -4.12 7.60 2.20
N GLY A 10 -2.97 7.90 2.77
CA GLY A 10 -2.19 6.88 3.47
C GLY A 10 -0.99 7.43 4.24
N ASP A 11 -0.17 6.50 4.67
CA ASP A 11 1.10 6.74 5.33
C ASP A 11 2.24 6.89 4.33
N VAL A 12 3.21 7.70 4.72
CA VAL A 12 4.53 7.81 4.10
C VAL A 12 5.57 7.73 5.21
N ASN A 13 6.59 6.93 5.00
CA ASN A 13 7.73 6.82 5.90
C ASN A 13 9.04 6.71 5.10
N VAL A 14 10.15 6.76 5.82
CA VAL A 14 11.48 6.50 5.27
C VAL A 14 11.95 5.14 5.76
N ASP A 15 12.34 4.28 4.84
CA ASP A 15 12.97 3.00 5.16
C ASP A 15 14.49 3.19 5.18
N LEU A 16 15.11 2.89 6.33
CA LEU A 16 16.52 2.97 6.56
C LEU A 16 17.11 1.57 6.62
N VAL A 17 17.84 1.16 5.59
CA VAL A 17 18.49 -0.15 5.54
C VAL A 17 19.93 -0.03 6.01
N ILE A 18 20.27 -0.79 7.06
CA ILE A 18 21.58 -0.77 7.72
C ILE A 18 22.19 -2.18 7.64
N PRO A 19 22.95 -2.51 6.58
CA PRO A 19 23.67 -3.77 6.54
C PRO A 19 24.87 -3.73 7.51
N LEU A 20 24.92 -4.71 8.40
CA LEU A 20 26.07 -4.90 9.29
C LEU A 20 27.15 -5.69 8.55
N GLY A 21 28.34 -5.13 8.40
CA GLY A 21 29.46 -5.78 7.71
C GLY A 21 30.49 -6.38 8.67
N GLY A 22 31.03 -7.57 8.33
CA GLY A 22 32.34 -8.04 8.79
C GLY A 22 32.36 -9.05 9.94
N GLN A 23 33.20 -10.09 9.78
CA GLN A 23 33.53 -11.03 10.84
C GLN A 23 34.38 -10.38 11.93
N GLY A 24 33.99 -10.49 13.18
CA GLY A 24 34.89 -10.52 14.32
C GLY A 24 35.16 -9.24 15.11
N ALA A 25 34.29 -8.22 15.06
CA ALA A 25 34.36 -7.10 16.00
C ALA A 25 33.02 -6.89 16.72
N ALA A 26 33.10 -6.66 18.03
CA ALA A 26 31.98 -6.23 18.83
C ALA A 26 31.33 -4.98 18.18
N LEU A 27 30.01 -5.05 17.91
CA LEU A 27 29.23 -3.98 17.31
C LEU A 27 29.94 -3.37 16.10
N THR A 28 29.87 -4.06 14.99
CA THR A 28 30.42 -3.56 13.73
C THR A 28 29.74 -2.25 13.37
N GLN A 29 30.53 -1.19 13.28
CA GLN A 29 30.02 0.10 12.85
C GLN A 29 29.44 -0.06 11.44
N PRO A 30 28.25 0.51 11.15
CA PRO A 30 27.75 0.58 9.80
C PRO A 30 28.82 1.23 8.91
N ARG A 31 29.04 0.67 7.75
CA ARG A 31 29.91 1.33 6.77
C ARG A 31 29.14 2.51 6.23
N GLU A 32 29.71 3.71 6.23
CA GLU A 32 29.06 4.93 5.74
C GLU A 32 28.57 4.81 4.29
N ASP A 33 29.22 3.95 3.50
CA ASP A 33 28.89 3.67 2.10
C ASP A 33 27.73 2.65 1.92
N THR A 34 27.16 2.12 3.03
CA THR A 34 26.12 1.08 2.97
C THR A 34 24.76 1.49 3.54
N LEU A 35 24.69 2.67 4.17
CA LEU A 35 23.43 3.21 4.65
C LEU A 35 22.56 3.63 3.46
N GLN A 36 21.39 3.00 3.32
CA GLN A 36 20.48 3.28 2.22
C GLN A 36 19.16 3.83 2.75
N LEU A 37 18.75 4.96 2.17
CA LEU A 37 17.44 5.56 2.39
C LEU A 37 16.52 5.16 1.23
N HIS A 38 15.37 4.61 1.56
CA HIS A 38 14.34 4.27 0.58
C HIS A 38 13.01 4.91 1.00
N GLY A 39 12.21 5.29 0.03
CA GLY A 39 10.83 5.67 0.28
C GLY A 39 10.04 4.46 0.75
N GLY A 40 9.19 4.66 1.75
CA GLY A 40 8.32 3.65 2.34
C GLY A 40 6.92 4.18 2.61
N GLY A 41 6.17 3.41 3.40
CA GLY A 41 4.76 3.65 3.66
C GLY A 41 3.87 2.97 2.63
N THR A 42 2.85 2.26 3.10
CA THR A 42 1.98 1.48 2.21
C THR A 42 1.22 2.37 1.22
N GLY A 43 0.74 3.52 1.70
CA GLY A 43 0.15 4.54 0.84
C GLY A 43 1.16 5.11 -0.16
N GLY A 44 2.36 5.48 0.31
CA GLY A 44 3.42 6.02 -0.52
C GLY A 44 3.87 5.04 -1.61
N ASN A 45 4.02 3.75 -1.27
CA ASN A 45 4.40 2.70 -2.22
C ASN A 45 3.33 2.50 -3.31
N THR A 46 2.04 2.46 -2.91
CA THR A 46 0.95 2.33 -3.88
C THR A 46 0.87 3.54 -4.80
N ALA A 47 1.06 4.76 -4.28
CA ALA A 47 1.08 5.98 -5.09
C ALA A 47 2.23 5.97 -6.12
N ALA A 48 3.43 5.57 -5.69
CA ALA A 48 4.58 5.43 -6.59
C ALA A 48 4.33 4.36 -7.66
N ALA A 49 3.74 3.21 -7.29
CA ALA A 49 3.39 2.17 -8.26
C ALA A 49 2.41 2.68 -9.33
N LEU A 50 1.37 3.40 -8.93
CA LEU A 50 0.43 4.04 -9.85
C LEU A 50 1.13 5.02 -10.81
N ALA A 51 1.99 5.89 -10.28
CA ALA A 51 2.73 6.85 -11.08
C ALA A 51 3.64 6.17 -12.11
N ARG A 52 4.40 5.14 -11.70
CA ARG A 52 5.25 4.32 -12.59
C ARG A 52 4.47 3.63 -13.71
N LEU A 53 3.22 3.29 -13.45
CA LEU A 53 2.31 2.70 -14.44
C LEU A 53 1.62 3.77 -15.31
N GLY A 54 1.93 5.05 -15.11
CA GLY A 54 1.44 6.18 -15.92
C GLY A 54 0.04 6.66 -15.52
N VAL A 55 -0.44 6.34 -14.33
CA VAL A 55 -1.68 6.88 -13.76
C VAL A 55 -1.37 8.25 -13.13
N PRO A 56 -2.07 9.33 -13.50
CA PRO A 56 -2.01 10.59 -12.75
C PRO A 56 -2.47 10.35 -11.31
N VAL A 57 -1.60 10.58 -10.33
CA VAL A 57 -1.89 10.27 -8.93
C VAL A 57 -1.50 11.40 -8.00
N GLY A 58 -2.42 11.76 -7.09
CA GLY A 58 -2.18 12.67 -5.98
C GLY A 58 -2.09 11.91 -4.66
N PHE A 59 -1.42 12.51 -3.69
CA PHE A 59 -1.28 11.95 -2.34
C PHE A 59 -1.86 12.90 -1.29
N ILE A 60 -2.72 12.38 -0.41
CA ILE A 60 -3.22 13.09 0.78
C ILE A 60 -2.64 12.44 2.03
N GLY A 61 -2.05 13.24 2.88
CA GLY A 61 -1.49 12.77 4.15
C GLY A 61 -0.79 13.88 4.91
N THR A 62 -0.13 13.50 5.98
CA THR A 62 0.73 14.40 6.76
C THR A 62 2.10 13.77 6.97
N ILE A 63 3.12 14.62 7.00
CA ILE A 63 4.52 14.26 7.17
C ILE A 63 5.18 15.24 8.12
N GLY A 64 6.24 14.84 8.84
CA GLY A 64 6.93 15.73 9.78
C GLY A 64 7.66 16.89 9.10
N ASN A 65 7.69 18.03 9.77
CA ASN A 65 8.53 19.16 9.38
C ASN A 65 9.99 18.91 9.79
N ASP A 66 10.57 17.82 9.30
CA ASP A 66 11.92 17.36 9.58
C ASP A 66 12.68 17.00 8.29
N ALA A 67 13.93 16.58 8.42
CA ALA A 67 14.77 16.25 7.27
C ALA A 67 14.24 15.04 6.49
N TYR A 68 13.70 14.03 7.19
CA TYR A 68 13.15 12.83 6.58
C TYR A 68 11.84 13.12 5.85
N GLY A 69 11.00 14.00 6.42
CA GLY A 69 9.77 14.43 5.76
C GLY A 69 10.02 15.16 4.45
N ARG A 70 10.99 16.08 4.44
CA ARG A 70 11.41 16.76 3.21
C ARG A 70 11.92 15.78 2.15
N TRP A 71 12.78 14.85 2.58
CA TRP A 71 13.31 13.81 1.70
C TRP A 71 12.21 12.93 1.13
N ALA A 72 11.26 12.48 1.95
CA ALA A 72 10.14 11.63 1.50
C ALA A 72 9.20 12.34 0.50
N VAL A 73 8.99 13.66 0.67
CA VAL A 73 8.25 14.45 -0.32
C VAL A 73 9.01 14.50 -1.65
N GLU A 74 10.32 14.74 -1.62
CA GLU A 74 11.17 14.77 -2.81
C GLU A 74 11.19 13.40 -3.52
N ASP A 75 11.26 12.29 -2.75
CA ASP A 75 11.20 10.93 -3.27
C ASP A 75 9.87 10.67 -4.02
N LEU A 76 8.73 10.99 -3.41
CA LEU A 76 7.43 10.84 -4.08
C LEU A 76 7.30 11.71 -5.32
N GLN A 77 7.82 12.93 -5.29
CA GLN A 77 7.84 13.83 -6.46
C GLN A 77 8.70 13.27 -7.59
N ALA A 78 9.83 12.66 -7.26
CA ALA A 78 10.70 12.00 -8.25
C ALA A 78 10.02 10.80 -8.91
N GLU A 79 9.13 10.11 -8.18
CA GLU A 79 8.27 9.06 -8.75
C GLU A 79 7.10 9.60 -9.61
N GLY A 80 6.87 10.91 -9.61
CA GLY A 80 5.81 11.56 -10.39
C GLY A 80 4.47 11.69 -9.65
N VAL A 81 4.47 11.55 -8.33
CA VAL A 81 3.28 11.73 -7.48
C VAL A 81 3.04 13.22 -7.19
N ASP A 82 1.80 13.68 -7.32
CA ASP A 82 1.41 15.02 -6.90
C ASP A 82 1.30 15.11 -5.37
N THR A 83 2.27 15.75 -4.74
CA THR A 83 2.39 15.88 -3.28
C THR A 83 1.80 17.16 -2.70
N ARG A 84 1.08 17.97 -3.48
CA ARG A 84 0.52 19.27 -3.01
C ARG A 84 -0.41 19.14 -1.80
N ARG A 85 -0.94 17.94 -1.55
CA ARG A 85 -1.81 17.62 -0.42
C ARG A 85 -1.14 16.74 0.65
N LEU A 86 0.15 16.50 0.53
CA LEU A 86 0.98 15.91 1.59
C LEU A 86 1.52 17.06 2.45
N LEU A 87 0.87 17.29 3.58
CA LEU A 87 1.08 18.49 4.41
C LEU A 87 2.18 18.25 5.45
N SER A 88 3.12 19.17 5.54
CA SER A 88 4.13 19.17 6.60
C SER A 88 3.51 19.66 7.91
N VAL A 89 3.77 18.93 9.01
CA VAL A 89 3.27 19.23 10.35
C VAL A 89 4.40 19.31 11.36
N ASP A 90 4.30 20.24 12.31
CA ASP A 90 5.29 20.39 13.39
C ASP A 90 5.07 19.39 14.53
N GLN A 91 3.89 18.77 14.57
CA GLN A 91 3.53 17.78 15.60
C GLN A 91 3.73 16.36 15.04
N GLY A 92 4.60 15.60 15.67
CA GLY A 92 4.96 14.26 15.25
C GLY A 92 6.19 14.26 14.34
N PHE A 93 6.92 13.18 14.40
CA PHE A 93 8.12 12.94 13.60
C PHE A 93 7.76 12.11 12.37
N THR A 94 8.44 12.31 11.25
CA THR A 94 8.31 11.44 10.09
C THR A 94 8.70 10.02 10.48
N SER A 95 7.81 9.07 10.23
CA SER A 95 8.07 7.68 10.60
C SER A 95 9.26 7.12 9.83
N ILE A 96 10.12 6.40 10.55
CA ILE A 96 11.27 5.70 10.00
C ILE A 96 11.12 4.22 10.32
N VAL A 97 11.26 3.39 9.32
CA VAL A 97 11.41 1.94 9.47
C VAL A 97 12.89 1.61 9.30
N MET A 98 13.54 1.18 10.37
CA MET A 98 14.95 0.79 10.33
C MET A 98 15.04 -0.72 10.19
N ALA A 99 15.67 -1.20 9.14
CA ALA A 99 15.98 -2.61 8.91
C ALA A 99 17.49 -2.81 9.11
N VAL A 100 17.87 -3.43 10.22
CA VAL A 100 19.25 -3.85 10.47
C VAL A 100 19.41 -5.25 9.91
N ILE A 101 20.30 -5.42 8.93
CA ILE A 101 20.57 -6.71 8.28
C ILE A 101 21.88 -7.26 8.85
N HIS A 102 21.79 -8.39 9.54
CA HIS A 102 22.93 -9.10 10.10
C HIS A 102 23.73 -9.85 9.04
N THR A 103 24.97 -10.22 9.36
CA THR A 103 25.88 -10.92 8.44
C THR A 103 25.41 -12.32 8.04
N ASP A 104 24.52 -12.93 8.81
CA ASP A 104 23.84 -14.21 8.52
C ASP A 104 22.56 -14.04 7.69
N GLY A 105 22.18 -12.78 7.37
CA GLY A 105 20.99 -12.44 6.61
C GLY A 105 19.75 -12.22 7.47
N GLU A 106 19.83 -12.41 8.78
CA GLU A 106 18.74 -12.08 9.69
C GLU A 106 18.46 -10.57 9.70
N ARG A 107 17.18 -10.18 9.91
CA ARG A 107 16.74 -8.79 9.90
C ARG A 107 16.07 -8.44 11.21
N GLU A 108 16.52 -7.36 11.84
CA GLU A 108 15.82 -6.71 12.93
C GLU A 108 15.14 -5.44 12.41
N ILE A 109 13.84 -5.29 12.68
CA ILE A 109 13.05 -4.15 12.21
C ILE A 109 12.62 -3.31 13.40
N PHE A 110 12.92 -2.03 13.32
CA PHE A 110 12.51 -1.03 14.30
C PHE A 110 11.66 0.04 13.60
N VAL A 111 10.56 0.42 14.22
CA VAL A 111 9.70 1.53 13.74
C VAL A 111 9.82 2.68 14.72
N TRP A 112 10.10 3.87 14.20
CA TRP A 112 10.20 5.09 14.99
C TRP A 112 9.39 6.23 14.35
N PRO A 113 8.55 6.96 15.10
CA PRO A 113 8.03 6.56 16.41
C PRO A 113 7.11 5.35 16.29
N ASP A 114 6.98 4.57 17.35
CA ASP A 114 6.10 3.40 17.42
C ASP A 114 4.61 3.79 17.40
N THR A 115 4.29 4.97 17.91
CA THR A 115 2.95 5.58 17.89
C THR A 115 3.05 7.09 17.68
N GLY A 116 1.97 7.71 17.22
CA GLY A 116 1.86 9.16 17.11
C GLY A 116 2.77 9.81 16.06
N GLY A 117 3.22 9.04 15.06
CA GLY A 117 3.98 9.58 13.93
C GLY A 117 3.22 10.69 13.19
N ALA A 118 3.96 11.49 12.42
CA ALA A 118 3.38 12.62 11.70
C ALA A 118 2.23 12.22 10.76
N HIS A 119 2.27 11.01 10.18
CA HIS A 119 1.21 10.48 9.30
C HIS A 119 -0.14 10.35 10.00
N THR A 120 -0.18 10.29 11.35
CA THR A 120 -1.43 10.20 12.14
C THR A 120 -2.11 11.55 12.34
N ARG A 121 -1.50 12.68 11.92
CA ARG A 121 -1.94 14.05 12.24
C ARG A 121 -2.90 14.67 11.21
N LEU A 122 -3.34 13.92 10.21
CA LEU A 122 -4.29 14.44 9.24
C LEU A 122 -5.65 14.72 9.89
N SER A 123 -6.02 16.02 9.94
CA SER A 123 -7.32 16.44 10.48
C SER A 123 -8.46 16.13 9.50
N PRO A 124 -9.61 15.65 9.97
CA PRO A 124 -10.80 15.50 9.13
C PRO A 124 -11.32 16.84 8.58
N ASP A 125 -10.95 17.98 9.14
CA ASP A 125 -11.32 19.30 8.63
C ASP A 125 -10.66 19.61 7.28
N LEU A 126 -9.53 18.96 6.97
CA LEU A 126 -8.83 19.10 5.70
C LEU A 126 -9.46 18.27 4.57
N ILE A 127 -10.37 17.38 4.89
CA ILE A 127 -11.06 16.54 3.93
C ILE A 127 -12.37 17.22 3.51
N GLN A 128 -12.36 17.78 2.30
CA GLN A 128 -13.47 18.53 1.73
C GLN A 128 -13.94 17.90 0.40
N PRO A 129 -15.22 18.08 -0.03
CA PRO A 129 -15.76 17.46 -1.23
C PRO A 129 -15.01 17.80 -2.53
N ASP A 130 -14.38 18.97 -2.61
CA ASP A 130 -13.63 19.43 -3.78
C ASP A 130 -12.37 18.60 -4.04
N LEU A 131 -11.89 17.87 -3.03
CA LEU A 131 -10.77 16.91 -3.19
C LEU A 131 -11.07 15.82 -4.22
N PHE A 132 -12.33 15.50 -4.43
CA PHE A 132 -12.78 14.38 -5.26
C PHE A 132 -13.28 14.82 -6.64
N GLN A 133 -13.22 16.13 -6.95
CA GLN A 133 -13.45 16.62 -8.30
C GLN A 133 -12.33 16.11 -9.21
N ASP A 134 -12.68 15.58 -10.36
CA ASP A 134 -11.74 15.04 -11.36
C ASP A 134 -10.92 13.81 -10.90
N VAL A 135 -11.33 13.16 -9.79
CA VAL A 135 -10.76 11.91 -9.29
C VAL A 135 -11.66 10.75 -9.67
N SER A 136 -11.09 9.66 -10.15
CA SER A 136 -11.83 8.44 -10.51
C SER A 136 -11.67 7.31 -9.48
N TRP A 137 -10.63 7.40 -8.64
CA TRP A 137 -10.30 6.37 -7.65
C TRP A 137 -9.67 6.96 -6.40
N LEU A 138 -10.19 6.59 -5.22
CA LEU A 138 -9.53 6.81 -3.93
C LEU A 138 -9.00 5.49 -3.41
N HIS A 139 -7.70 5.39 -3.15
CA HIS A 139 -7.10 4.27 -2.44
C HIS A 139 -6.73 4.68 -1.02
N THR A 140 -6.98 3.77 -0.06
CA THR A 140 -6.68 3.96 1.36
C THR A 140 -6.02 2.73 1.96
N THR A 141 -5.31 2.92 3.09
CA THR A 141 -4.62 1.84 3.81
C THR A 141 -5.14 1.73 5.25
N GLY A 142 -5.23 0.51 5.75
CA GLY A 142 -5.68 0.23 7.12
C GLY A 142 -4.76 0.77 8.20
N LEU A 143 -3.50 1.08 7.89
CA LEU A 143 -2.59 1.69 8.86
C LEU A 143 -3.12 3.02 9.42
N CYS A 144 -3.76 3.83 8.59
CA CYS A 144 -4.34 5.10 9.00
C CYS A 144 -5.65 4.95 9.81
N LEU A 145 -6.23 3.74 9.91
CA LEU A 145 -7.43 3.50 10.72
C LEU A 145 -7.12 3.27 12.21
N ARG A 146 -5.85 3.15 12.59
CA ARG A 146 -5.47 2.81 13.95
C ARG A 146 -5.51 3.97 14.93
N GLU A 147 -5.14 5.16 14.49
CA GLU A 147 -4.98 6.33 15.35
C GLU A 147 -5.86 7.51 14.94
N GLU A 148 -6.21 8.33 15.90
CA GLU A 148 -6.84 9.62 15.68
C GLU A 148 -5.77 10.72 15.56
N PRO A 149 -6.02 11.79 14.79
CA PRO A 149 -7.26 12.12 14.06
C PRO A 149 -7.35 11.50 12.64
N VAL A 150 -6.28 10.87 12.12
CA VAL A 150 -6.24 10.37 10.73
C VAL A 150 -7.33 9.33 10.43
N ARG A 151 -7.72 8.51 11.40
CA ARG A 151 -8.87 7.57 11.28
C ARG A 151 -10.13 8.29 10.81
N ASN A 152 -10.51 9.36 11.52
CA ASN A 152 -11.70 10.13 11.18
C ASN A 152 -11.55 10.85 9.84
N ALA A 153 -10.35 11.32 9.50
CA ALA A 153 -10.07 11.91 8.20
C ALA A 153 -10.25 10.89 7.08
N GLN A 154 -9.72 9.68 7.24
CA GLN A 154 -9.84 8.61 6.25
C GLN A 154 -11.30 8.16 6.07
N LEU A 155 -12.03 7.88 7.14
CA LEU A 155 -13.44 7.50 7.05
C LEU A 155 -14.30 8.59 6.41
N LYS A 156 -14.00 9.87 6.69
CA LYS A 156 -14.65 11.00 6.03
C LYS A 156 -14.30 11.04 4.53
N ALA A 157 -13.04 10.82 4.18
CA ALA A 157 -12.60 10.80 2.78
C ALA A 157 -13.29 9.69 1.98
N MET A 158 -13.34 8.48 2.53
CA MET A 158 -14.01 7.34 1.90
C MET A 158 -15.49 7.60 1.64
N ARG A 159 -16.20 8.18 2.63
CA ARG A 159 -17.62 8.53 2.46
C ARG A 159 -17.83 9.59 1.39
N LEU A 160 -17.08 10.72 1.45
CA LEU A 160 -17.20 11.80 0.48
C LEU A 160 -16.82 11.37 -0.94
N ALA A 161 -15.82 10.50 -1.08
CA ALA A 161 -15.45 9.90 -2.36
C ALA A 161 -16.61 9.06 -2.94
N GLY A 162 -17.21 8.18 -2.12
CA GLY A 162 -18.37 7.39 -2.53
C GLY A 162 -19.58 8.26 -2.92
N GLU A 163 -19.88 9.32 -2.15
CA GLU A 163 -20.93 10.29 -2.46
C GLU A 163 -20.68 11.04 -3.79
N ALA A 164 -19.40 11.25 -4.13
CA ALA A 164 -18.99 11.86 -5.40
C ALA A 164 -18.93 10.86 -6.58
N GLY A 165 -19.25 9.57 -6.36
CA GLY A 165 -19.14 8.52 -7.37
C GLY A 165 -17.71 8.09 -7.70
N VAL A 166 -16.75 8.43 -6.85
CA VAL A 166 -15.37 7.99 -6.93
C VAL A 166 -15.26 6.58 -6.37
N ARG A 167 -14.60 5.68 -7.09
CA ARG A 167 -14.38 4.32 -6.63
C ARG A 167 -13.42 4.30 -5.43
N VAL A 168 -13.78 3.60 -4.37
CA VAL A 168 -13.01 3.54 -3.13
C VAL A 168 -12.38 2.17 -2.95
N SER A 169 -11.09 2.12 -2.62
CA SER A 169 -10.42 0.88 -2.22
C SER A 169 -9.71 1.01 -0.88
N LEU A 170 -9.68 -0.09 -0.16
CA LEU A 170 -8.98 -0.27 1.11
C LEU A 170 -8.03 -1.46 1.02
N ASP A 171 -6.76 -1.27 1.34
CA ASP A 171 -5.87 -2.38 1.71
C ASP A 171 -5.93 -2.58 3.22
N LEU A 172 -6.26 -3.78 3.68
CA LEU A 172 -6.49 -4.05 5.08
C LEU A 172 -5.28 -3.72 5.97
N ASN A 173 -4.09 -4.12 5.59
CA ASN A 173 -2.85 -3.83 6.33
C ASN A 173 -3.02 -3.96 7.86
N LEU A 174 -3.58 -5.09 8.32
CA LEU A 174 -4.00 -5.28 9.71
C LEU A 174 -2.83 -5.32 10.69
N ARG A 175 -1.69 -5.87 10.28
CA ARG A 175 -0.50 -6.02 11.14
C ARG A 175 -0.84 -6.61 12.52
N LEU A 176 -1.60 -7.71 12.53
CA LEU A 176 -2.13 -8.32 13.75
C LEU A 176 -1.04 -8.79 14.70
N GLU A 177 0.08 -9.26 14.16
CA GLU A 177 1.26 -9.69 14.90
C GLU A 177 1.88 -8.56 15.73
N SER A 178 1.78 -7.30 15.26
CA SER A 178 2.37 -6.13 15.93
C SER A 178 1.41 -5.47 16.90
N TRP A 179 0.12 -5.40 16.56
CA TRP A 179 -0.84 -4.56 17.31
C TRP A 179 -2.13 -5.28 17.74
N GLY A 180 -2.35 -6.51 17.29
CA GLY A 180 -3.61 -7.21 17.56
C GLY A 180 -4.84 -6.54 16.94
N MET A 181 -6.01 -6.97 17.40
CA MET A 181 -7.31 -6.44 16.96
C MET A 181 -8.25 -6.38 18.17
N ASP A 182 -8.42 -5.21 18.73
CA ASP A 182 -9.43 -4.98 19.75
C ASP A 182 -10.85 -4.77 19.14
N PRO A 183 -11.92 -4.82 19.94
CA PRO A 183 -13.28 -4.65 19.43
C PRO A 183 -13.53 -3.32 18.74
N LEU A 184 -12.99 -2.20 19.26
CA LEU A 184 -13.14 -0.87 18.63
C LEU A 184 -12.51 -0.85 17.24
N LEU A 185 -11.30 -1.36 17.12
CA LEU A 185 -10.60 -1.40 15.86
C LEU A 185 -11.31 -2.30 14.83
N ARG A 186 -11.86 -3.42 15.28
CA ARG A 186 -12.70 -4.30 14.44
C ARG A 186 -13.91 -3.57 13.88
N ASP A 187 -14.61 -2.78 14.70
CA ASP A 187 -15.77 -1.98 14.26
C ASP A 187 -15.34 -0.92 13.24
N VAL A 188 -14.19 -0.26 13.47
CA VAL A 188 -13.63 0.72 12.53
C VAL A 188 -13.30 0.10 11.18
N PHE A 189 -12.64 -1.08 11.15
CA PHE A 189 -12.36 -1.80 9.91
C PHE A 189 -13.65 -2.26 9.22
N THR A 190 -14.62 -2.76 9.97
CA THR A 190 -15.94 -3.13 9.42
C THR A 190 -16.61 -1.93 8.74
N GLN A 191 -16.57 -0.75 9.36
CA GLN A 191 -17.07 0.48 8.77
C GLN A 191 -16.29 0.84 7.49
N ALA A 192 -14.96 0.82 7.52
CA ALA A 192 -14.14 1.14 6.35
C ALA A 192 -14.38 0.16 5.18
N ILE A 193 -14.49 -1.15 5.48
CA ILE A 193 -14.86 -2.17 4.49
C ILE A 193 -16.24 -1.84 3.87
N SER A 194 -17.21 -1.42 4.68
CA SER A 194 -18.54 -1.07 4.18
C SER A 194 -18.56 0.14 3.24
N LEU A 195 -17.59 1.04 3.35
CA LEU A 195 -17.39 2.21 2.51
C LEU A 195 -16.52 1.93 1.26
N SER A 196 -16.06 0.70 1.09
CA SER A 196 -15.15 0.32 0.00
C SER A 196 -15.86 -0.43 -1.12
N ASP A 197 -15.49 -0.12 -2.38
CA ASP A 197 -15.87 -0.89 -3.57
C ASP A 197 -14.90 -2.05 -3.81
N VAL A 198 -13.64 -1.90 -3.37
CA VAL A 198 -12.59 -2.90 -3.50
C VAL A 198 -11.84 -3.02 -2.18
N VAL A 199 -11.68 -4.26 -1.68
CA VAL A 199 -10.88 -4.56 -0.49
C VAL A 199 -9.73 -5.47 -0.90
N PHE A 200 -8.51 -5.10 -0.53
CA PHE A 200 -7.30 -5.89 -0.69
C PHE A 200 -6.84 -6.42 0.67
N GLY A 201 -6.26 -7.61 0.69
CA GLY A 201 -5.63 -8.14 1.89
C GLY A 201 -4.82 -9.41 1.58
N SER A 202 -3.89 -9.77 2.50
CA SER A 202 -3.32 -11.11 2.54
C SER A 202 -4.41 -12.12 2.91
N GLY A 203 -4.51 -13.21 2.17
CA GLY A 203 -5.50 -14.25 2.44
C GLY A 203 -5.32 -14.83 3.84
N GLU A 204 -4.09 -15.25 4.15
CA GLU A 204 -3.75 -15.94 5.41
C GLU A 204 -3.60 -14.98 6.59
N ASP A 205 -2.88 -13.86 6.40
CA ASP A 205 -2.49 -12.99 7.52
C ASP A 205 -3.56 -11.96 7.90
N GLU A 206 -4.53 -11.69 7.01
CA GLU A 206 -5.49 -10.60 7.20
C GLU A 206 -6.94 -11.05 7.02
N ILE A 207 -7.30 -11.61 5.86
CA ILE A 207 -8.69 -11.94 5.52
C ILE A 207 -9.23 -13.08 6.41
N LEU A 208 -8.47 -14.16 6.56
CA LEU A 208 -8.85 -15.27 7.46
C LEU A 208 -8.98 -14.81 8.93
N PRO A 209 -7.96 -14.19 9.54
CA PRO A 209 -8.06 -13.80 10.94
C PRO A 209 -9.07 -12.68 11.19
N PHE A 210 -9.32 -11.81 10.22
CA PHE A 210 -10.36 -10.80 10.35
C PHE A 210 -11.78 -11.41 10.39
N THR A 211 -12.05 -12.38 9.52
CA THR A 211 -13.37 -13.02 9.44
C THR A 211 -13.55 -14.14 10.46
N GLY A 212 -12.46 -14.79 10.89
CA GLY A 212 -12.49 -15.97 11.76
C GLY A 212 -12.98 -17.23 11.06
N LEU A 213 -13.04 -17.23 9.70
CA LEU A 213 -13.39 -18.40 8.89
C LEU A 213 -12.15 -19.24 8.58
N GLU A 214 -12.34 -20.49 8.17
CA GLU A 214 -11.24 -21.43 7.91
C GLU A 214 -10.81 -21.47 6.44
N SER A 215 -11.66 -20.98 5.53
CA SER A 215 -11.41 -20.95 4.09
C SER A 215 -11.24 -19.52 3.60
N ILE A 216 -10.13 -19.24 2.90
CA ILE A 216 -9.87 -17.92 2.30
C ILE A 216 -10.98 -17.55 1.31
N ARG A 217 -11.50 -18.52 0.56
CA ARG A 217 -12.63 -18.29 -0.36
C ARG A 217 -13.88 -17.85 0.40
N GLU A 218 -14.31 -18.59 1.40
CA GLU A 218 -15.49 -18.25 2.20
C GLU A 218 -15.31 -16.92 2.93
N ALA A 219 -14.10 -16.65 3.43
CA ALA A 219 -13.75 -15.41 4.07
C ALA A 219 -13.84 -14.22 3.11
N ALA A 220 -13.31 -14.34 1.90
CA ALA A 220 -13.40 -13.31 0.87
C ALA A 220 -14.84 -13.10 0.39
N GLU A 221 -15.62 -14.17 0.21
CA GLU A 221 -17.05 -14.11 -0.14
C GLU A 221 -17.85 -13.40 0.96
N SER A 222 -17.57 -13.69 2.24
CA SER A 222 -18.18 -13.00 3.38
C SER A 222 -17.89 -11.51 3.40
N LEU A 223 -16.65 -11.11 3.12
CA LEU A 223 -16.27 -9.69 3.04
C LEU A 223 -16.85 -9.01 1.81
N SER A 224 -17.02 -9.71 0.70
CA SER A 224 -17.63 -9.17 -0.53
C SER A 224 -19.10 -8.80 -0.29
N ASP A 225 -19.82 -9.58 0.52
CA ASP A 225 -21.24 -9.38 0.83
C ASP A 225 -22.10 -9.21 -0.46
N GLY A 226 -21.66 -9.82 -1.57
CA GLY A 226 -22.30 -9.69 -2.88
C GLY A 226 -22.37 -8.26 -3.43
N LYS A 227 -21.53 -7.33 -2.94
CA LYS A 227 -21.58 -5.91 -3.32
C LYS A 227 -20.24 -5.37 -3.79
N ARG A 228 -19.14 -5.83 -3.20
CA ARG A 228 -17.79 -5.30 -3.46
C ARG A 228 -16.85 -6.36 -4.00
N ILE A 229 -15.76 -5.91 -4.58
CA ILE A 229 -14.68 -6.79 -4.98
C ILE A 229 -13.76 -7.00 -3.77
N VAL A 230 -13.41 -8.26 -3.50
CA VAL A 230 -12.39 -8.63 -2.50
C VAL A 230 -11.26 -9.35 -3.20
N ILE A 231 -10.05 -8.91 -2.97
CA ILE A 231 -8.83 -9.52 -3.50
C ILE A 231 -8.01 -10.08 -2.33
N ALA A 232 -7.95 -11.39 -2.27
CA ALA A 232 -7.08 -12.11 -1.35
C ALA A 232 -5.78 -12.45 -2.06
N ARG A 233 -4.68 -11.83 -1.64
CA ARG A 233 -3.33 -12.14 -2.13
C ARG A 233 -2.86 -13.44 -1.46
N LEU A 234 -2.34 -14.38 -2.26
CA LEU A 234 -1.96 -15.74 -1.85
C LEU A 234 -0.44 -16.01 -2.00
N GLY A 235 0.35 -14.94 -2.02
CA GLY A 235 1.80 -15.04 -2.22
C GLY A 235 2.16 -15.73 -3.53
N ALA A 236 2.94 -16.80 -3.46
CA ALA A 236 3.38 -17.57 -4.64
C ALA A 236 2.22 -18.28 -5.39
N GLU A 237 1.08 -18.49 -4.74
CA GLU A 237 -0.10 -19.07 -5.39
C GLU A 237 -0.89 -18.05 -6.24
N GLY A 238 -0.56 -16.75 -6.13
CA GLY A 238 -1.19 -15.68 -6.89
C GLY A 238 -2.25 -14.92 -6.10
N ALA A 239 -3.48 -14.82 -6.64
CA ALA A 239 -4.56 -14.10 -5.97
C ALA A 239 -5.94 -14.69 -6.31
N LEU A 240 -6.82 -14.64 -5.32
CA LEU A 240 -8.25 -14.92 -5.42
C LEU A 240 -9.00 -13.59 -5.49
N GLY A 241 -9.80 -13.40 -6.54
CA GLY A 241 -10.73 -12.29 -6.65
C GLY A 241 -12.16 -12.76 -6.52
N VAL A 242 -12.91 -12.13 -5.65
CA VAL A 242 -14.35 -12.32 -5.48
C VAL A 242 -15.05 -11.03 -5.83
N SER A 243 -16.03 -11.09 -6.72
CA SER A 243 -16.92 -9.98 -7.08
C SER A 243 -18.36 -10.40 -6.95
N PRO A 244 -19.35 -9.50 -7.10
CA PRO A 244 -20.76 -9.85 -7.16
C PRO A 244 -21.10 -10.88 -8.24
N ASP A 245 -20.34 -10.88 -9.36
CA ASP A 245 -20.68 -11.64 -10.55
C ASP A 245 -19.85 -12.93 -10.69
N GLU A 246 -18.63 -12.95 -10.13
CA GLU A 246 -17.69 -14.05 -10.32
C GLU A 246 -16.68 -14.22 -9.18
N THR A 247 -16.19 -15.44 -9.05
CA THR A 247 -15.03 -15.77 -8.18
C THR A 247 -13.95 -16.41 -9.04
N ILE A 248 -12.77 -15.79 -9.11
CA ILE A 248 -11.67 -16.24 -9.95
C ILE A 248 -10.35 -16.33 -9.17
N THR A 249 -9.53 -17.31 -9.53
CA THR A 249 -8.15 -17.41 -9.06
C THR A 249 -7.22 -17.18 -10.25
N CYS A 250 -6.21 -16.34 -10.07
CA CYS A 250 -5.14 -16.13 -11.04
C CYS A 250 -3.81 -16.53 -10.40
N PRO A 251 -2.98 -17.34 -11.08
CA PRO A 251 -1.67 -17.73 -10.56
C PRO A 251 -0.73 -16.51 -10.52
N ALA A 252 0.30 -16.60 -9.67
CA ALA A 252 1.41 -15.64 -9.71
C ALA A 252 2.26 -15.87 -10.97
N PHE A 253 3.09 -14.88 -11.31
CA PHE A 253 4.17 -15.05 -12.29
C PHE A 253 5.36 -15.72 -11.62
N ASP A 254 5.98 -16.68 -12.30
CA ASP A 254 7.18 -17.37 -11.82
C ASP A 254 8.40 -16.48 -12.10
N LEU A 255 8.85 -15.76 -11.10
CA LEU A 255 9.95 -14.80 -11.18
C LEU A 255 10.86 -14.94 -9.95
N ASP A 256 12.15 -14.64 -10.14
CA ASP A 256 13.11 -14.66 -9.04
C ASP A 256 12.77 -13.67 -7.93
N VAL A 257 12.84 -14.12 -6.69
CA VAL A 257 12.53 -13.32 -5.50
C VAL A 257 13.82 -12.78 -4.88
N VAL A 258 13.94 -11.45 -4.83
CA VAL A 258 15.01 -10.72 -4.15
C VAL A 258 14.50 -10.12 -2.83
N ASP A 259 13.35 -9.42 -2.88
CA ASP A 259 12.78 -8.73 -1.73
C ASP A 259 11.25 -8.58 -1.87
N THR A 260 10.49 -9.10 -0.91
CA THR A 260 9.02 -9.05 -0.91
C THR A 260 8.43 -7.76 -0.33
N LEU A 261 9.25 -6.86 0.22
CA LEU A 261 8.78 -5.60 0.81
C LEU A 261 8.04 -4.75 -0.24
N GLY A 262 6.81 -4.32 0.06
CA GLY A 262 5.98 -3.51 -0.85
C GLY A 262 5.32 -4.28 -2.01
N ALA A 263 5.42 -5.61 -2.06
CA ALA A 263 4.76 -6.41 -3.10
C ALA A 263 3.23 -6.22 -3.12
N GLY A 264 2.61 -6.15 -1.94
CA GLY A 264 1.17 -5.87 -1.80
C GLY A 264 0.79 -4.50 -2.35
N ASP A 265 1.60 -3.49 -2.06
CA ASP A 265 1.38 -2.11 -2.52
C ASP A 265 1.53 -2.02 -4.04
N ALA A 266 2.54 -2.70 -4.59
CA ALA A 266 2.74 -2.83 -6.04
C ALA A 266 1.57 -3.54 -6.72
N PHE A 267 1.05 -4.63 -6.11
CA PHE A 267 -0.15 -5.31 -6.58
C PHE A 267 -1.34 -4.36 -6.66
N ASN A 268 -1.57 -3.58 -5.60
CA ASN A 268 -2.66 -2.60 -5.55
C ASN A 268 -2.54 -1.58 -6.69
N GLY A 269 -1.33 -1.04 -6.90
CA GLY A 269 -1.05 -0.11 -7.99
C GLY A 269 -1.35 -0.69 -9.37
N GLY A 270 -0.92 -1.93 -9.63
CA GLY A 270 -1.19 -2.66 -10.87
C GLY A 270 -2.69 -2.91 -11.09
N PHE A 271 -3.37 -3.42 -10.08
CA PHE A 271 -4.82 -3.66 -10.13
C PHE A 271 -5.61 -2.38 -10.42
N ILE A 272 -5.34 -1.31 -9.67
CA ILE A 272 -6.03 -0.03 -9.81
C ILE A 272 -5.77 0.56 -11.21
N SER A 273 -4.53 0.50 -11.69
CA SER A 273 -4.18 0.98 -13.04
C SER A 273 -5.00 0.28 -14.12
N ALA A 274 -5.09 -1.05 -14.08
CA ALA A 274 -5.87 -1.84 -15.03
C ALA A 274 -7.38 -1.53 -14.93
N SER A 275 -7.90 -1.39 -13.71
CA SER A 275 -9.31 -1.07 -13.48
C SER A 275 -9.69 0.33 -14.00
N LEU A 276 -8.81 1.32 -13.85
CA LEU A 276 -8.99 2.65 -14.43
C LEU A 276 -9.02 2.62 -15.97
N GLU A 277 -8.37 1.64 -16.59
CA GLU A 277 -8.45 1.40 -18.04
C GLU A 277 -9.73 0.69 -18.47
N GLY A 278 -10.54 0.21 -17.52
CA GLY A 278 -11.79 -0.52 -17.78
C GLY A 278 -11.57 -1.99 -18.14
N ARG A 279 -10.46 -2.58 -17.69
CA ARG A 279 -10.18 -4.01 -17.86
C ARG A 279 -11.09 -4.84 -16.94
N ASP A 280 -11.33 -6.08 -17.31
CA ASP A 280 -12.09 -7.03 -16.49
C ASP A 280 -11.32 -7.45 -15.22
N LEU A 281 -11.98 -8.15 -14.30
CA LEU A 281 -11.41 -8.54 -13.01
C LEU A 281 -10.17 -9.42 -13.19
N ARG A 282 -10.18 -10.34 -14.15
CA ARG A 282 -9.04 -11.22 -14.43
C ARG A 282 -7.81 -10.43 -14.84
N GLU A 283 -7.97 -9.51 -15.76
CA GLU A 283 -6.88 -8.66 -16.22
C GLU A 283 -6.40 -7.71 -15.12
N CYS A 284 -7.30 -7.18 -14.28
CA CYS A 284 -6.90 -6.38 -13.11
C CYS A 284 -6.02 -7.19 -12.15
N ILE A 285 -6.38 -8.44 -11.85
CA ILE A 285 -5.58 -9.32 -10.99
C ILE A 285 -4.24 -9.66 -11.67
N ARG A 286 -4.23 -9.95 -12.98
CA ARG A 286 -3.00 -10.22 -13.72
C ARG A 286 -2.04 -9.03 -13.70
N TRP A 287 -2.55 -7.81 -13.86
CA TRP A 287 -1.74 -6.60 -13.77
C TRP A 287 -1.17 -6.40 -12.36
N GLY A 288 -2.01 -6.62 -11.33
CA GLY A 288 -1.56 -6.60 -9.93
C GLY A 288 -0.45 -7.62 -9.68
N SER A 289 -0.68 -8.89 -10.05
CA SER A 289 0.31 -9.98 -9.89
C SER A 289 1.60 -9.71 -10.68
N GLY A 290 1.49 -9.20 -11.91
CA GLY A 290 2.67 -8.87 -12.73
C GLY A 290 3.48 -7.70 -12.15
N THR A 291 2.81 -6.65 -11.64
CA THR A 291 3.49 -5.52 -10.99
C THR A 291 4.18 -5.98 -9.71
N ALA A 292 3.52 -6.78 -8.88
CA ALA A 292 4.10 -7.35 -7.67
C ALA A 292 5.28 -8.29 -8.01
N GLY A 293 5.11 -9.16 -9.01
CA GLY A 293 6.16 -10.09 -9.45
C GLY A 293 7.42 -9.38 -9.92
N LEU A 294 7.30 -8.36 -10.75
CA LEU A 294 8.47 -7.55 -11.17
C LEU A 294 9.10 -6.79 -10.02
N LYS A 295 8.30 -6.32 -9.05
CA LYS A 295 8.78 -5.62 -7.86
C LYS A 295 9.62 -6.56 -6.98
N ILE A 296 9.17 -7.78 -6.70
CA ILE A 296 9.91 -8.69 -5.81
C ILE A 296 11.28 -9.11 -6.36
N GLY A 297 11.53 -8.97 -7.65
CA GLY A 297 12.84 -9.12 -8.28
C GLY A 297 13.81 -7.96 -8.03
N GLN A 298 13.41 -6.93 -7.28
CA GLN A 298 14.19 -5.75 -6.97
C GLN A 298 14.26 -5.50 -5.45
N ALA A 299 15.36 -4.94 -4.98
CA ALA A 299 15.53 -4.59 -3.57
C ALA A 299 14.72 -3.34 -3.20
N GLY A 300 14.21 -3.30 -1.95
CA GLY A 300 13.45 -2.20 -1.37
C GLY A 300 12.04 -2.02 -1.94
N ALA A 301 11.17 -1.32 -1.23
CA ALA A 301 9.76 -1.15 -1.60
C ALA A 301 9.56 -0.33 -2.90
N ARG A 302 10.54 0.49 -3.29
CA ARG A 302 10.52 1.34 -4.50
C ARG A 302 11.15 0.71 -5.74
N GLY A 303 11.55 -0.56 -5.69
CA GLY A 303 11.97 -1.32 -6.87
C GLY A 303 10.80 -1.61 -7.83
N LEU A 304 10.06 -0.57 -8.21
CA LEU A 304 8.81 -0.68 -8.97
C LEU A 304 9.06 -0.73 -10.47
N PRO A 305 8.33 -1.59 -11.22
CA PRO A 305 8.46 -1.67 -12.66
C PRO A 305 7.87 -0.44 -13.35
N SER A 306 8.37 -0.16 -14.54
CA SER A 306 7.69 0.74 -15.45
C SER A 306 6.49 0.06 -16.11
N ARG A 307 5.57 0.87 -16.69
CA ARG A 307 4.47 0.33 -17.49
C ARG A 307 4.96 -0.55 -18.66
N SER A 308 6.08 -0.18 -19.30
CA SER A 308 6.63 -0.95 -20.42
C SER A 308 7.13 -2.33 -19.98
N ASP A 309 7.72 -2.43 -18.79
CA ASP A 309 8.20 -3.71 -18.26
C ASP A 309 7.02 -4.63 -17.90
N LEU A 310 5.97 -4.07 -17.30
CA LEU A 310 4.74 -4.81 -17.03
C LEU A 310 4.10 -5.34 -18.31
N ILE A 311 3.96 -4.52 -19.34
CA ILE A 311 3.37 -4.95 -20.62
C ILE A 311 4.20 -6.10 -21.24
N LYS A 312 5.53 -6.00 -21.25
CA LYS A 312 6.40 -7.09 -21.75
C LYS A 312 6.16 -8.40 -21.00
N LEU A 313 6.03 -8.34 -19.66
CA LEU A 313 5.73 -9.53 -18.87
C LEU A 313 4.35 -10.12 -19.23
N LEU A 314 3.33 -9.29 -19.30
CA LEU A 314 1.96 -9.71 -19.60
C LEU A 314 1.82 -10.32 -20.99
N ASP A 315 2.59 -9.84 -21.97
CA ASP A 315 2.63 -10.34 -23.34
C ASP A 315 3.52 -11.59 -23.51
N GLY A 316 4.15 -12.08 -22.42
CA GLY A 316 5.06 -13.23 -22.45
C GLY A 316 6.40 -12.95 -23.15
N SER A 317 6.80 -11.69 -23.25
CA SER A 317 8.06 -11.25 -23.89
C SER A 317 9.24 -11.22 -22.91
N VAL A 318 9.02 -11.54 -21.64
CA VAL A 318 10.05 -11.72 -20.61
C VAL A 318 10.09 -13.22 -20.29
N ALA A 319 11.19 -13.87 -20.65
CA ALA A 319 11.54 -15.23 -20.27
C ALA A 319 12.46 -15.19 -19.06
#